data_0f31a87fc5d9c6b577e21ac9655b2e98
#
_entry.id   0f31a87fc5d9c6b577e21ac9655b2e98
#
_cell.length_a   1.000
_cell.length_b   1.000
_cell.length_c   1.000
_cell.angle_alpha   90.00
_cell.angle_beta   90.00
_cell.angle_gamma   90.00
#
_symmetry.space_group_name_H-M   'P 1'
#
loop_
_entity.id
_entity.type
_entity.pdbx_description
1 polymer ?
#
loop_
_entity_poly.entity_id
_entity_poly.type
_entity_poly.pdbx_seq_one_letter_code
_entity_poly.pdbx_strand_id
1 'polypeptide(L)'
;MKTITHWIDGKPVEGGSGRFGPVYNPATGAQEKQVAFASVDEVDAAVASAKAAFASWGESSLAKRTAILFKYRELLDAHRDEIAELITAEHGKVHSDALGEVARGMEIVELACGISVQLKGELSTQVSTRVDVASIRQPLGVVAGITPFNFPAMVPMWMFPLAIACGNTFVLKPSEKDPSASFRLAELAAEAGLPEGVLNIVQGDKTAVDRLLEHPDIEAVSFVGSTPIARYIQRAAVEHGKRVQALGGAKNHMLVLPDADLELAADQAINAAYGSAGERCMAVSVVVAVGDIGDELVGKIAERAKNLKIGPGDDPASEMGPLITREHRDKVASYVSSAAEQGAEVVVDGTGLSVEGHEDGFFLGVSLLDRVPLTADAYQDEIFGPVLAVVRAQTYEEAIQLINASRWGNGTAIFTRDGGAARRFQLEVKAGMVGVNVPIPVPVGYHSFGGWKDSLFGDLHIYGNDGIAFYTQGKVITTRWPDPSDGGINLGFPSNS
;
A
#
# COMPACT_ATOMS: atom_id res chain seq x y z
N MET A 1 -19.46 -18.68 -16.25
CA MET A 1 -18.73 -17.60 -15.58
C MET A 1 -17.49 -18.21 -14.94
N LYS A 2 -16.30 -17.63 -15.12
CA LYS A 2 -15.06 -18.12 -14.50
C LYS A 2 -15.08 -17.79 -12.99
N THR A 3 -14.72 -18.75 -12.14
CA THR A 3 -14.57 -18.54 -10.70
C THR A 3 -13.09 -18.40 -10.34
N ILE A 4 -12.72 -17.36 -9.62
CA ILE A 4 -11.41 -17.22 -9.01
C ILE A 4 -11.45 -17.94 -7.66
N THR A 5 -10.56 -18.91 -7.50
CA THR A 5 -10.50 -19.83 -6.37
C THR A 5 -9.48 -19.39 -5.31
N HIS A 6 -9.34 -20.16 -4.25
CA HIS A 6 -8.23 -20.04 -3.31
C HIS A 6 -6.94 -20.64 -3.91
N TRP A 7 -5.80 -20.27 -3.33
CA TRP A 7 -4.51 -20.90 -3.59
C TRP A 7 -3.96 -21.42 -2.25
N ILE A 8 -4.03 -22.72 -2.04
CA ILE A 8 -3.64 -23.31 -0.77
C ILE A 8 -2.74 -24.53 -1.07
N ASP A 9 -1.64 -24.62 -0.33
CA ASP A 9 -0.70 -25.73 -0.45
C ASP A 9 -0.16 -25.91 -1.87
N GLY A 10 0.22 -24.77 -2.50
CA GLY A 10 0.84 -24.74 -3.83
C GLY A 10 -0.08 -25.03 -5.01
N LYS A 11 -1.41 -25.04 -4.82
CA LYS A 11 -2.38 -25.36 -5.87
C LYS A 11 -3.70 -24.58 -5.74
N PRO A 12 -4.47 -24.43 -6.85
CA PRO A 12 -5.84 -23.94 -6.80
C PRO A 12 -6.73 -24.86 -5.95
N VAL A 13 -7.57 -24.24 -5.10
CA VAL A 13 -8.55 -24.95 -4.27
C VAL A 13 -9.91 -24.28 -4.45
N GLU A 14 -10.89 -25.04 -4.94
CA GLU A 14 -12.25 -24.54 -5.11
C GLU A 14 -12.87 -24.18 -3.76
N GLY A 15 -13.63 -23.07 -3.72
CA GLY A 15 -14.34 -22.67 -2.51
C GLY A 15 -15.50 -23.59 -2.18
N GLY A 16 -15.52 -24.09 -0.94
CA GLY A 16 -16.56 -24.99 -0.41
C GLY A 16 -17.69 -24.27 0.34
N SER A 17 -17.56 -22.96 0.62
CA SER A 17 -18.56 -22.22 1.40
C SER A 17 -19.88 -21.98 0.69
N GLY A 18 -19.92 -22.11 -0.64
CA GLY A 18 -21.07 -21.76 -1.49
C GLY A 18 -21.31 -20.25 -1.60
N ARG A 19 -20.42 -19.40 -1.06
CA ARG A 19 -20.50 -17.94 -1.13
C ARG A 19 -19.55 -17.39 -2.19
N PHE A 20 -20.01 -16.41 -2.98
CA PHE A 20 -19.25 -15.81 -4.07
C PHE A 20 -19.47 -14.29 -4.07
N GLY A 21 -18.46 -13.56 -4.53
CA GLY A 21 -18.53 -12.15 -4.86
C GLY A 21 -18.44 -11.91 -6.36
N PRO A 22 -19.06 -10.84 -6.88
CA PRO A 22 -18.93 -10.46 -8.29
C PRO A 22 -17.56 -9.83 -8.57
N VAL A 23 -17.00 -10.12 -9.75
CA VAL A 23 -15.83 -9.42 -10.30
C VAL A 23 -16.28 -8.77 -11.61
N TYR A 24 -16.26 -7.44 -11.62
CA TYR A 24 -16.71 -6.64 -12.75
C TYR A 24 -15.54 -6.26 -13.65
N ASN A 25 -15.85 -6.00 -14.92
CA ASN A 25 -15.03 -5.16 -15.77
C ASN A 25 -15.58 -3.72 -15.64
N PRO A 26 -14.84 -2.81 -14.98
CA PRO A 26 -15.34 -1.46 -14.72
C PRO A 26 -15.59 -0.64 -16.00
N ALA A 27 -14.91 -0.94 -17.10
CA ALA A 27 -15.09 -0.24 -18.37
C ALA A 27 -16.42 -0.57 -19.06
N THR A 28 -16.96 -1.77 -18.84
CA THR A 28 -18.23 -2.22 -19.42
C THR A 28 -19.37 -2.27 -18.39
N GLY A 29 -19.05 -2.26 -17.10
CA GLY A 29 -20.01 -2.48 -16.02
C GLY A 29 -20.50 -3.92 -15.90
N ALA A 30 -20.00 -4.84 -16.73
CA ALA A 30 -20.42 -6.24 -16.77
C ALA A 30 -19.70 -7.06 -15.70
N GLN A 31 -20.43 -7.97 -15.06
CA GLN A 31 -19.82 -9.01 -14.24
C GLN A 31 -19.24 -10.11 -15.16
N GLU A 32 -17.91 -10.18 -15.26
CA GLU A 32 -17.23 -11.15 -16.11
C GLU A 32 -16.82 -12.41 -15.34
N LYS A 33 -16.51 -12.29 -14.04
CA LYS A 33 -16.05 -13.37 -13.19
C LYS A 33 -16.77 -13.33 -11.84
N GLN A 34 -16.53 -14.34 -11.04
CA GLN A 34 -16.85 -14.35 -9.61
C GLN A 34 -15.66 -14.86 -8.81
N VAL A 35 -15.59 -14.49 -7.55
CA VAL A 35 -14.56 -14.96 -6.63
C VAL A 35 -15.19 -15.74 -5.50
N ALA A 36 -14.60 -16.90 -5.13
CA ALA A 36 -15.06 -17.69 -4.00
C ALA A 36 -14.77 -16.96 -2.68
N PHE A 37 -15.70 -16.99 -1.73
CA PHE A 37 -15.47 -16.47 -0.38
C PHE A 37 -15.20 -17.61 0.58
N ALA A 38 -14.06 -17.55 1.26
CA ALA A 38 -13.65 -18.59 2.18
C ALA A 38 -14.61 -18.73 3.38
N SER A 39 -14.81 -19.96 3.80
CA SER A 39 -15.31 -20.31 5.12
C SER A 39 -14.20 -20.18 6.17
N VAL A 40 -14.55 -20.25 7.45
CA VAL A 40 -13.59 -20.32 8.56
C VAL A 40 -12.67 -21.54 8.39
N ASP A 41 -13.19 -22.69 8.04
CA ASP A 41 -12.42 -23.94 7.87
C ASP A 41 -11.41 -23.84 6.72
N GLU A 42 -11.73 -23.11 5.64
CA GLU A 42 -10.80 -22.90 4.53
C GLU A 42 -9.67 -21.93 4.91
N VAL A 43 -9.94 -20.92 5.71
CA VAL A 43 -8.90 -20.06 6.30
C VAL A 43 -8.00 -20.88 7.22
N ASP A 44 -8.57 -21.72 8.07
CA ASP A 44 -7.84 -22.61 8.98
C ASP A 44 -6.96 -23.61 8.22
N ALA A 45 -7.46 -24.15 7.12
CA ALA A 45 -6.67 -25.04 6.25
C ALA A 45 -5.46 -24.33 5.62
N ALA A 46 -5.63 -23.08 5.17
CA ALA A 46 -4.52 -22.26 4.63
C ALA A 46 -3.47 -21.95 5.71
N VAL A 47 -3.91 -21.61 6.93
CA VAL A 47 -3.00 -21.35 8.05
C VAL A 47 -2.29 -22.64 8.50
N ALA A 48 -2.98 -23.77 8.52
CA ALA A 48 -2.38 -25.09 8.84
C ALA A 48 -1.31 -25.48 7.81
N SER A 49 -1.57 -25.28 6.51
CA SER A 49 -0.58 -25.48 5.45
C SER A 49 0.64 -24.57 5.64
N ALA A 50 0.41 -23.28 5.91
CA ALA A 50 1.49 -22.32 6.19
C ALA A 50 2.32 -22.72 7.42
N LYS A 51 1.68 -23.17 8.49
CA LYS A 51 2.36 -23.64 9.72
C LYS A 51 3.21 -24.88 9.47
N ALA A 52 2.69 -25.83 8.70
CA ALA A 52 3.45 -27.03 8.33
C ALA A 52 4.68 -26.68 7.48
N ALA A 53 4.53 -25.80 6.49
CA ALA A 53 5.63 -25.34 5.65
C ALA A 53 6.69 -24.56 6.42
N PHE A 54 6.29 -23.79 7.44
CA PHE A 54 7.22 -23.01 8.26
C PHE A 54 8.30 -23.86 8.93
N ALA A 55 7.99 -25.07 9.36
CA ALA A 55 8.93 -25.97 10.03
C ALA A 55 10.22 -26.19 9.20
N SER A 56 10.11 -26.25 7.87
CA SER A 56 11.26 -26.41 6.98
C SER A 56 11.73 -25.09 6.35
N TRP A 57 10.78 -24.18 6.05
CA TRP A 57 11.09 -22.91 5.42
C TRP A 57 11.84 -21.99 6.36
N GLY A 58 11.43 -21.90 7.63
CA GLY A 58 12.07 -21.07 8.66
C GLY A 58 13.54 -21.43 8.89
N GLU A 59 13.91 -22.69 8.69
CA GLU A 59 15.29 -23.20 8.81
C GLU A 59 16.08 -23.16 7.49
N SER A 60 15.43 -22.85 6.37
CA SER A 60 16.09 -22.81 5.07
C SER A 60 17.18 -21.74 5.00
N SER A 61 18.26 -22.04 4.26
CA SER A 61 19.35 -21.07 4.11
C SER A 61 18.93 -19.83 3.34
N LEU A 62 19.57 -18.68 3.64
CA LEU A 62 19.37 -17.44 2.89
C LEU A 62 19.64 -17.63 1.39
N ALA A 63 20.66 -18.42 1.03
CA ALA A 63 20.99 -18.72 -0.37
C ALA A 63 19.84 -19.43 -1.10
N LYS A 64 19.15 -20.38 -0.44
CA LYS A 64 17.97 -21.06 -1.02
C LYS A 64 16.82 -20.09 -1.22
N ARG A 65 16.52 -19.23 -0.23
CA ARG A 65 15.44 -18.25 -0.32
C ARG A 65 15.69 -17.24 -1.43
N THR A 66 16.90 -16.68 -1.49
CA THR A 66 17.24 -15.68 -2.51
C THR A 66 17.26 -16.26 -3.92
N ALA A 67 17.73 -17.50 -4.12
CA ALA A 67 17.70 -18.16 -5.43
C ALA A 67 16.28 -18.26 -6.00
N ILE A 68 15.29 -18.60 -5.16
CA ILE A 68 13.87 -18.65 -5.54
C ILE A 68 13.37 -17.24 -5.87
N LEU A 69 13.69 -16.24 -5.04
CA LEU A 69 13.25 -14.86 -5.24
C LEU A 69 13.84 -14.23 -6.51
N PHE A 70 15.10 -14.53 -6.87
CA PHE A 70 15.68 -14.10 -8.15
C PHE A 70 14.92 -14.68 -9.33
N LYS A 71 14.60 -15.99 -9.29
CA LYS A 71 13.82 -16.61 -10.34
C LYS A 71 12.39 -16.06 -10.40
N TYR A 72 11.80 -15.78 -9.25
CA TYR A 72 10.47 -15.13 -9.17
C TYR A 72 10.50 -13.74 -9.81
N ARG A 73 11.54 -12.94 -9.54
CA ARG A 73 11.74 -11.62 -10.17
C ARG A 73 11.82 -11.73 -11.70
N GLU A 74 12.54 -12.73 -12.22
CA GLU A 74 12.63 -12.97 -13.66
C GLU A 74 11.26 -13.32 -14.27
N LEU A 75 10.48 -14.18 -13.61
CA LEU A 75 9.15 -14.57 -14.04
C LEU A 75 8.17 -13.38 -14.02
N LEU A 76 8.24 -12.54 -12.98
CA LEU A 76 7.42 -11.32 -12.93
C LEU A 76 7.73 -10.38 -14.10
N ASP A 77 8.99 -10.19 -14.44
CA ASP A 77 9.40 -9.35 -15.58
C ASP A 77 8.94 -9.94 -16.92
N ALA A 78 9.04 -11.26 -17.09
CA ALA A 78 8.59 -11.96 -18.28
C ALA A 78 7.06 -11.93 -18.46
N HIS A 79 6.30 -11.86 -17.36
CA HIS A 79 4.82 -11.86 -17.36
C HIS A 79 4.21 -10.51 -16.98
N ARG A 80 4.99 -9.42 -16.98
CA ARG A 80 4.52 -8.10 -16.53
C ARG A 80 3.32 -7.59 -17.32
N ASP A 81 3.30 -7.80 -18.64
CA ASP A 81 2.20 -7.38 -19.50
C ASP A 81 0.92 -8.18 -19.20
N GLU A 82 1.02 -9.52 -19.04
CA GLU A 82 -0.09 -10.37 -18.62
C GLU A 82 -0.69 -9.93 -17.28
N ILE A 83 0.16 -9.60 -16.29
CA ILE A 83 -0.31 -9.12 -14.98
C ILE A 83 -0.99 -7.75 -15.14
N ALA A 84 -0.43 -6.86 -15.94
CA ALA A 84 -1.01 -5.54 -16.20
C ALA A 84 -2.38 -5.64 -16.92
N GLU A 85 -2.54 -6.55 -17.86
CA GLU A 85 -3.83 -6.83 -18.51
C GLU A 85 -4.89 -7.30 -17.51
N LEU A 86 -4.52 -8.20 -16.58
CA LEU A 86 -5.42 -8.64 -15.50
C LEU A 86 -5.86 -7.48 -14.60
N ILE A 87 -4.92 -6.58 -14.26
CA ILE A 87 -5.21 -5.39 -13.46
C ILE A 87 -6.15 -4.46 -14.22
N THR A 88 -5.86 -4.14 -15.48
CA THR A 88 -6.69 -3.26 -16.31
C THR A 88 -8.11 -3.81 -16.45
N ALA A 89 -8.26 -5.12 -16.67
CA ALA A 89 -9.56 -5.76 -16.86
C ALA A 89 -10.44 -5.73 -15.59
N GLU A 90 -9.86 -5.83 -14.39
CA GLU A 90 -10.64 -5.92 -13.14
C GLU A 90 -10.68 -4.61 -12.35
N HIS A 91 -9.62 -3.78 -12.44
CA HIS A 91 -9.56 -2.48 -11.77
C HIS A 91 -10.06 -1.35 -12.68
N GLY A 92 -9.79 -1.42 -13.98
CA GLY A 92 -10.14 -0.38 -14.95
C GLY A 92 -9.05 0.65 -15.22
N LYS A 93 -7.96 0.72 -14.45
CA LYS A 93 -6.85 1.67 -14.72
C LYS A 93 -6.23 1.42 -16.10
N VAL A 94 -5.66 2.46 -16.69
CA VAL A 94 -5.00 2.35 -18.00
C VAL A 94 -3.81 1.39 -17.92
N HIS A 95 -3.57 0.67 -19.02
CA HIS A 95 -2.53 -0.38 -19.07
C HIS A 95 -1.13 0.13 -18.71
N SER A 96 -0.78 1.34 -19.11
CA SER A 96 0.51 1.96 -18.75
C SER A 96 0.67 2.18 -17.24
N ASP A 97 -0.42 2.50 -16.53
CA ASP A 97 -0.41 2.64 -15.08
C ASP A 97 -0.32 1.27 -14.39
N ALA A 98 -1.01 0.26 -14.94
CA ALA A 98 -0.90 -1.12 -14.46
C ALA A 98 0.53 -1.68 -14.62
N LEU A 99 1.21 -1.40 -15.73
CA LEU A 99 2.64 -1.73 -15.91
C LEU A 99 3.53 -1.02 -14.87
N GLY A 100 3.24 0.26 -14.59
CA GLY A 100 3.92 1.01 -13.54
C GLY A 100 3.71 0.40 -12.15
N GLU A 101 2.51 -0.08 -11.86
CA GLU A 101 2.19 -0.81 -10.63
C GLU A 101 3.04 -2.07 -10.47
N VAL A 102 3.11 -2.91 -11.50
CA VAL A 102 3.91 -4.14 -11.50
C VAL A 102 5.39 -3.81 -11.26
N ALA A 103 5.92 -2.82 -11.97
CA ALA A 103 7.31 -2.38 -11.81
C ALA A 103 7.63 -1.94 -10.37
N ARG A 104 6.74 -1.16 -9.75
CA ARG A 104 6.91 -0.70 -8.36
C ARG A 104 6.79 -1.85 -7.35
N GLY A 105 5.96 -2.85 -7.61
CA GLY A 105 5.91 -4.07 -6.79
C GLY A 105 7.19 -4.88 -6.90
N MET A 106 7.75 -4.99 -8.10
CA MET A 106 9.01 -5.70 -8.37
C MET A 106 10.21 -5.11 -7.61
N GLU A 107 10.27 -3.80 -7.37
CA GLU A 107 11.32 -3.19 -6.54
C GLU A 107 11.42 -3.82 -5.14
N ILE A 108 10.30 -4.24 -4.56
CA ILE A 108 10.31 -4.88 -3.25
C ILE A 108 10.74 -6.36 -3.35
N VAL A 109 10.42 -7.03 -4.45
CA VAL A 109 10.98 -8.36 -4.74
C VAL A 109 12.51 -8.26 -4.89
N GLU A 110 13.02 -7.22 -5.55
CA GLU A 110 14.47 -6.96 -5.69
C GLU A 110 15.12 -6.67 -4.33
N LEU A 111 14.46 -5.90 -3.46
CA LEU A 111 14.89 -5.73 -2.07
C LEU A 111 14.97 -7.07 -1.34
N ALA A 112 13.96 -7.94 -1.51
CA ALA A 112 13.90 -9.27 -0.91
C ALA A 112 15.00 -10.20 -1.45
N CYS A 113 15.40 -10.08 -2.72
CA CYS A 113 16.59 -10.76 -3.26
C CYS A 113 17.88 -10.39 -2.52
N GLY A 114 17.97 -9.16 -2.00
CA GLY A 114 19.10 -8.66 -1.21
C GLY A 114 19.07 -9.00 0.28
N ILE A 115 18.14 -9.81 0.75
CA ILE A 115 17.85 -10.03 2.19
C ILE A 115 19.07 -10.54 2.98
N SER A 116 20.00 -11.25 2.35
CA SER A 116 21.21 -11.77 2.99
C SER A 116 22.11 -10.67 3.57
N VAL A 117 22.07 -9.46 2.99
CA VAL A 117 22.79 -8.29 3.50
C VAL A 117 22.01 -7.61 4.62
N GLN A 118 20.70 -7.62 4.52
CA GLN A 118 19.78 -6.95 5.46
C GLN A 118 19.61 -7.70 6.79
N LEU A 119 19.71 -9.04 6.79
CA LEU A 119 19.59 -9.88 7.97
C LEU A 119 20.91 -10.13 8.69
N LYS A 120 21.97 -9.36 8.40
CA LYS A 120 23.22 -9.44 9.16
C LYS A 120 22.97 -9.14 10.63
N GLY A 121 23.52 -10.00 11.50
CA GLY A 121 23.58 -9.75 12.94
C GLY A 121 24.78 -8.88 13.32
N GLU A 122 24.81 -8.47 14.58
CA GLU A 122 25.92 -7.75 15.18
C GLU A 122 26.65 -8.64 16.16
N LEU A 123 27.95 -8.46 16.29
CA LEU A 123 28.79 -9.16 17.24
C LEU A 123 29.70 -8.17 17.96
N SER A 124 29.66 -8.17 19.28
CA SER A 124 30.59 -7.48 20.16
C SER A 124 31.39 -8.52 20.92
N THR A 125 32.70 -8.60 20.66
CA THR A 125 33.57 -9.51 21.37
C THR A 125 34.11 -8.86 22.63
N GLN A 126 34.33 -9.66 23.68
CA GLN A 126 34.95 -9.24 24.92
C GLN A 126 34.23 -8.04 25.61
N VAL A 127 32.91 -8.05 25.60
CA VAL A 127 32.12 -7.04 26.38
C VAL A 127 32.38 -7.10 27.88
N SER A 128 32.86 -8.24 28.33
CA SER A 128 33.48 -8.50 29.66
C SER A 128 34.56 -9.58 29.44
N THR A 129 35.31 -9.91 30.48
CA THR A 129 36.36 -10.93 30.38
C THR A 129 35.81 -12.27 29.90
N ARG A 130 36.20 -12.67 28.67
CA ARG A 130 35.75 -13.90 27.96
C ARG A 130 34.24 -13.97 27.71
N VAL A 131 33.59 -12.82 27.54
CA VAL A 131 32.16 -12.76 27.26
C VAL A 131 31.95 -12.01 25.92
N ASP A 132 31.25 -12.66 24.98
CA ASP A 132 30.82 -12.08 23.73
C ASP A 132 29.31 -11.91 23.71
N VAL A 133 28.81 -10.89 23.00
CA VAL A 133 27.38 -10.67 22.78
C VAL A 133 27.12 -10.56 21.29
N ALA A 134 26.19 -11.34 20.81
CA ALA A 134 25.67 -11.27 19.44
C ALA A 134 24.20 -10.94 19.42
N SER A 135 23.78 -10.19 18.41
CA SER A 135 22.36 -10.02 18.07
C SER A 135 22.05 -10.68 16.72
N ILE A 136 20.95 -11.41 16.66
CA ILE A 136 20.44 -12.02 15.43
C ILE A 136 18.96 -11.70 15.29
N ARG A 137 18.43 -11.82 14.05
CA ARG A 137 17.00 -11.73 13.78
C ARG A 137 16.47 -13.09 13.32
N GLN A 138 15.28 -13.44 13.81
CA GLN A 138 14.59 -14.69 13.47
C GLN A 138 13.20 -14.39 12.90
N PRO A 139 12.67 -15.23 11.99
CA PRO A 139 11.29 -15.12 11.53
C PRO A 139 10.29 -15.27 12.67
N LEU A 140 9.10 -14.73 12.48
CA LEU A 140 8.00 -14.81 13.44
C LEU A 140 7.29 -16.16 13.39
N GLY A 141 7.00 -16.65 12.17
CA GLY A 141 6.17 -17.83 11.93
C GLY A 141 5.25 -17.66 10.74
N VAL A 142 3.96 -17.94 10.92
CA VAL A 142 2.92 -17.63 9.93
C VAL A 142 2.52 -16.17 10.09
N VAL A 143 2.54 -15.43 9.00
CA VAL A 143 2.11 -14.02 8.96
C VAL A 143 1.04 -13.84 7.90
N ALA A 144 0.18 -12.84 8.07
CA ALA A 144 -0.92 -12.57 7.14
C ALA A 144 -0.83 -11.17 6.53
N GLY A 145 -1.37 -11.04 5.32
CA GLY A 145 -1.56 -9.77 4.63
C GLY A 145 -2.99 -9.61 4.13
N ILE A 146 -3.54 -8.41 4.29
CA ILE A 146 -4.87 -8.05 3.80
C ILE A 146 -4.70 -6.81 2.94
N THR A 147 -5.02 -6.90 1.63
CA THR A 147 -4.68 -5.88 0.66
C THR A 147 -5.90 -5.27 -0.03
N PRO A 148 -5.82 -3.98 -0.45
CA PRO A 148 -6.90 -3.24 -1.07
C PRO A 148 -6.98 -3.52 -2.58
N PHE A 149 -8.02 -2.97 -3.21
CA PHE A 149 -8.27 -3.13 -4.64
C PHE A 149 -7.38 -2.23 -5.53
N ASN A 150 -6.96 -1.07 -5.04
CA ASN A 150 -6.38 -0.05 -5.91
C ASN A 150 -4.98 -0.39 -6.47
N PHE A 151 -4.31 -1.36 -5.86
CA PHE A 151 -3.03 -1.92 -6.31
C PHE A 151 -2.98 -3.43 -6.06
N PRO A 152 -3.71 -4.24 -6.85
CA PRO A 152 -3.91 -5.67 -6.59
C PRO A 152 -2.67 -6.54 -6.81
N ALA A 153 -1.62 -6.01 -7.44
CA ALA A 153 -0.32 -6.65 -7.56
C ALA A 153 0.75 -5.99 -6.66
N MET A 154 0.84 -4.65 -6.67
CA MET A 154 1.90 -3.92 -5.96
C MET A 154 1.82 -4.11 -4.45
N VAL A 155 0.65 -3.93 -3.84
CA VAL A 155 0.53 -4.01 -2.38
C VAL A 155 0.75 -5.43 -1.84
N PRO A 156 0.26 -6.52 -2.46
CA PRO A 156 0.69 -7.86 -2.11
C PRO A 156 2.22 -8.04 -2.20
N MET A 157 2.86 -7.54 -3.27
CA MET A 157 4.31 -7.59 -3.42
C MET A 157 5.08 -6.74 -2.41
N TRP A 158 4.46 -5.76 -1.75
CA TRP A 158 5.07 -5.07 -0.61
C TRP A 158 5.19 -5.94 0.64
N MET A 159 4.38 -6.99 0.75
CA MET A 159 4.22 -7.79 1.97
C MET A 159 4.90 -9.15 1.84
N PHE A 160 4.36 -10.05 1.01
CA PHE A 160 4.76 -11.46 1.04
C PHE A 160 6.21 -11.72 0.61
N PRO A 161 6.81 -11.05 -0.40
CA PRO A 161 8.18 -11.36 -0.79
C PRO A 161 9.18 -11.10 0.35
N LEU A 162 9.00 -9.98 1.05
CA LEU A 162 9.87 -9.61 2.16
C LEU A 162 9.65 -10.53 3.37
N ALA A 163 8.40 -10.89 3.68
CA ALA A 163 8.08 -11.84 4.74
C ALA A 163 8.72 -13.22 4.49
N ILE A 164 8.60 -13.72 3.26
CA ILE A 164 9.16 -15.00 2.81
C ILE A 164 10.69 -14.95 2.82
N ALA A 165 11.31 -13.88 2.36
CA ALA A 165 12.75 -13.67 2.43
C ALA A 165 13.28 -13.73 3.86
N CYS A 166 12.55 -13.13 4.80
CA CYS A 166 12.85 -13.19 6.25
C CYS A 166 12.68 -14.60 6.84
N GLY A 167 12.04 -15.53 6.14
CA GLY A 167 11.83 -16.92 6.56
C GLY A 167 10.45 -17.23 7.12
N ASN A 168 9.49 -16.31 7.01
CA ASN A 168 8.11 -16.56 7.38
C ASN A 168 7.37 -17.30 6.27
N THR A 169 6.23 -17.90 6.62
CA THR A 169 5.20 -18.30 5.66
C THR A 169 4.08 -17.28 5.66
N PHE A 170 3.34 -17.18 4.55
CA PHE A 170 2.43 -16.07 4.32
C PHE A 170 1.04 -16.54 3.90
N VAL A 171 0.00 -15.93 4.50
CA VAL A 171 -1.38 -16.08 4.09
C VAL A 171 -1.88 -14.72 3.62
N LEU A 172 -2.20 -14.59 2.33
CA LEU A 172 -2.70 -13.37 1.71
C LEU A 172 -4.22 -13.43 1.57
N LYS A 173 -4.92 -12.39 2.01
CA LYS A 173 -6.31 -12.09 1.64
C LYS A 173 -6.31 -10.87 0.72
N PRO A 174 -6.34 -11.03 -0.61
CA PRO A 174 -6.41 -9.93 -1.54
C PRO A 174 -7.82 -9.31 -1.58
N SER A 175 -7.96 -8.19 -2.32
CA SER A 175 -9.27 -7.62 -2.61
C SER A 175 -10.16 -8.62 -3.36
N GLU A 176 -11.42 -8.69 -2.97
CA GLU A 176 -12.43 -9.49 -3.66
C GLU A 176 -12.93 -8.85 -4.96
N LYS A 177 -12.57 -7.60 -5.23
CA LYS A 177 -13.02 -6.87 -6.43
C LYS A 177 -12.18 -7.18 -7.66
N ASP A 178 -10.87 -7.43 -7.46
CA ASP A 178 -9.87 -7.64 -8.48
C ASP A 178 -8.81 -8.70 -8.12
N PRO A 179 -9.25 -9.94 -7.86
CA PRO A 179 -8.42 -10.99 -7.25
C PRO A 179 -7.43 -11.65 -8.22
N SER A 180 -7.61 -11.51 -9.55
CA SER A 180 -6.87 -12.33 -10.53
C SER A 180 -5.38 -12.04 -10.55
N ALA A 181 -4.97 -10.76 -10.40
CA ALA A 181 -3.56 -10.40 -10.38
C ALA A 181 -2.83 -11.07 -9.20
N SER A 182 -3.39 -10.98 -7.98
CA SER A 182 -2.81 -11.64 -6.79
C SER A 182 -2.74 -13.17 -6.95
N PHE A 183 -3.74 -13.79 -7.57
CA PHE A 183 -3.73 -15.22 -7.84
C PHE A 183 -2.58 -15.59 -8.79
N ARG A 184 -2.39 -14.82 -9.88
CA ARG A 184 -1.28 -15.01 -10.83
C ARG A 184 0.09 -14.86 -10.19
N LEU A 185 0.25 -13.94 -9.24
CA LEU A 185 1.48 -13.79 -8.45
C LEU A 185 1.85 -15.08 -7.70
N ALA A 186 0.87 -15.80 -7.16
CA ALA A 186 1.12 -17.07 -6.46
C ALA A 186 1.49 -18.21 -7.42
N GLU A 187 0.85 -18.27 -8.61
CA GLU A 187 1.24 -19.24 -9.65
C GLU A 187 2.70 -19.04 -10.06
N LEU A 188 3.12 -17.80 -10.33
CA LEU A 188 4.50 -17.48 -10.70
C LEU A 188 5.49 -17.76 -9.55
N ALA A 189 5.08 -17.58 -8.29
CA ALA A 189 5.91 -17.93 -7.16
C ALA A 189 6.13 -19.46 -7.05
N ALA A 190 5.10 -20.27 -7.32
CA ALA A 190 5.22 -21.71 -7.39
C ALA A 190 6.11 -22.15 -8.56
N GLU A 191 5.97 -21.52 -9.74
CA GLU A 191 6.84 -21.76 -10.91
C GLU A 191 8.31 -21.42 -10.62
N ALA A 192 8.55 -20.38 -9.81
CA ALA A 192 9.89 -20.02 -9.33
C ALA A 192 10.50 -21.10 -8.39
N GLY A 193 9.69 -22.06 -7.93
CA GLY A 193 10.11 -23.12 -7.02
C GLY A 193 9.88 -22.80 -5.56
N LEU A 194 8.97 -21.86 -5.24
CA LEU A 194 8.55 -21.63 -3.86
C LEU A 194 7.84 -22.91 -3.34
N PRO A 195 8.25 -23.47 -2.19
CA PRO A 195 7.65 -24.68 -1.67
C PRO A 195 6.15 -24.50 -1.35
N GLU A 196 5.40 -25.60 -1.49
CA GLU A 196 3.98 -25.66 -1.13
C GLU A 196 3.75 -25.16 0.31
N GLY A 197 2.68 -24.43 0.54
CA GLY A 197 2.33 -23.85 1.84
C GLY A 197 3.11 -22.60 2.26
N VAL A 198 4.23 -22.24 1.61
CA VAL A 198 4.97 -21.02 1.98
C VAL A 198 4.18 -19.75 1.65
N LEU A 199 3.44 -19.75 0.53
CA LEU A 199 2.48 -18.71 0.15
C LEU A 199 1.11 -19.33 -0.06
N ASN A 200 0.11 -18.84 0.66
CA ASN A 200 -1.29 -19.22 0.49
C ASN A 200 -2.14 -17.98 0.22
N ILE A 201 -3.19 -18.12 -0.59
CA ILE A 201 -4.18 -17.06 -0.83
C ILE A 201 -5.56 -17.57 -0.45
N VAL A 202 -6.21 -16.87 0.46
CA VAL A 202 -7.62 -17.07 0.80
C VAL A 202 -8.42 -15.90 0.25
N GLN A 203 -9.29 -16.17 -0.70
CA GLN A 203 -10.24 -15.18 -1.20
C GLN A 203 -11.36 -15.01 -0.18
N GLY A 204 -11.96 -13.82 -0.07
CA GLY A 204 -13.06 -13.66 0.86
C GLY A 204 -13.35 -12.24 1.29
N ASP A 205 -14.38 -12.16 2.10
CA ASP A 205 -14.94 -10.96 2.71
C ASP A 205 -14.50 -10.81 4.19
N LYS A 206 -15.30 -10.10 4.97
CA LYS A 206 -15.08 -9.90 6.42
C LYS A 206 -14.89 -11.21 7.19
N THR A 207 -15.57 -12.30 6.81
CA THR A 207 -15.44 -13.60 7.49
C THR A 207 -13.99 -14.11 7.45
N ALA A 208 -13.36 -14.05 6.29
CA ALA A 208 -11.96 -14.44 6.14
C ALA A 208 -11.02 -13.49 6.91
N VAL A 209 -11.29 -12.18 6.86
CA VAL A 209 -10.52 -11.17 7.60
C VAL A 209 -10.56 -11.44 9.11
N ASP A 210 -11.75 -11.58 9.68
CA ASP A 210 -11.92 -11.80 11.11
C ASP A 210 -11.19 -13.06 11.56
N ARG A 211 -11.32 -14.16 10.78
CA ARG A 211 -10.64 -15.40 11.12
C ARG A 211 -9.11 -15.28 11.10
N LEU A 212 -8.54 -14.55 10.16
CA LEU A 212 -7.10 -14.26 10.14
C LEU A 212 -6.65 -13.46 11.37
N LEU A 213 -7.48 -12.50 11.82
CA LEU A 213 -7.18 -11.69 13.02
C LEU A 213 -7.26 -12.52 14.31
N GLU A 214 -8.16 -13.49 14.37
CA GLU A 214 -8.41 -14.32 15.56
C GLU A 214 -7.54 -15.57 15.63
N HIS A 215 -7.01 -16.06 14.49
CA HIS A 215 -6.35 -17.36 14.42
C HIS A 215 -5.06 -17.40 15.28
N PRO A 216 -4.93 -18.36 16.23
CA PRO A 216 -3.84 -18.37 17.20
C PRO A 216 -2.44 -18.59 16.61
N ASP A 217 -2.35 -19.20 15.42
CA ASP A 217 -1.08 -19.50 14.75
C ASP A 217 -0.58 -18.36 13.84
N ILE A 218 -1.31 -17.25 13.72
CA ILE A 218 -0.86 -16.06 13.00
C ILE A 218 -0.18 -15.11 13.98
N GLU A 219 1.10 -14.81 13.72
CA GLU A 219 1.95 -13.99 14.59
C GLU A 219 1.86 -12.48 14.26
N ALA A 220 1.63 -12.14 12.99
CA ALA A 220 1.58 -10.75 12.55
C ALA A 220 0.60 -10.55 11.39
N VAL A 221 0.00 -9.35 11.34
CA VAL A 221 -0.91 -8.94 10.27
C VAL A 221 -0.46 -7.61 9.68
N SER A 222 -0.27 -7.56 8.36
CA SER A 222 -0.05 -6.35 7.58
C SER A 222 -1.33 -6.02 6.80
N PHE A 223 -1.76 -4.77 6.85
CA PHE A 223 -3.00 -4.31 6.24
C PHE A 223 -2.80 -2.98 5.51
N VAL A 224 -3.43 -2.84 4.36
CA VAL A 224 -3.61 -1.55 3.67
C VAL A 224 -5.07 -1.41 3.28
N GLY A 225 -5.69 -0.27 3.60
CA GLY A 225 -7.07 0.03 3.24
C GLY A 225 -7.60 1.31 3.89
N SER A 226 -8.93 1.44 4.01
CA SER A 226 -9.54 2.63 4.57
C SER A 226 -9.27 2.79 6.08
N THR A 227 -9.19 4.03 6.57
CA THR A 227 -8.93 4.35 7.98
C THR A 227 -9.86 3.64 8.99
N PRO A 228 -11.18 3.56 8.79
CA PRO A 228 -12.04 2.83 9.72
C PRO A 228 -11.69 1.34 9.83
N ILE A 229 -11.35 0.72 8.69
CA ILE A 229 -10.96 -0.70 8.66
C ILE A 229 -9.56 -0.89 9.25
N ALA A 230 -8.59 -0.01 8.93
CA ALA A 230 -7.25 -0.05 9.54
C ALA A 230 -7.30 -0.01 11.06
N ARG A 231 -8.16 0.86 11.62
CA ARG A 231 -8.40 0.94 13.06
C ARG A 231 -9.04 -0.32 13.65
N TYR A 232 -9.99 -0.92 12.92
CA TYR A 232 -10.59 -2.19 13.29
C TYR A 232 -9.57 -3.32 13.30
N ILE A 233 -8.78 -3.46 12.24
CA ILE A 233 -7.72 -4.47 12.09
C ILE A 233 -6.71 -4.34 13.23
N GLN A 234 -6.23 -3.12 13.49
CA GLN A 234 -5.25 -2.87 14.55
C GLN A 234 -5.80 -3.29 15.92
N ARG A 235 -7.03 -2.89 16.25
CA ARG A 235 -7.65 -3.28 17.52
C ARG A 235 -7.78 -4.80 17.64
N ALA A 236 -8.40 -5.45 16.66
CA ALA A 236 -8.64 -6.89 16.70
C ALA A 236 -7.33 -7.70 16.73
N ALA A 237 -6.32 -7.31 15.94
CA ALA A 237 -5.03 -7.97 15.95
C ALA A 237 -4.32 -7.88 17.33
N VAL A 238 -4.32 -6.69 17.94
CA VAL A 238 -3.71 -6.46 19.28
C VAL A 238 -4.46 -7.22 20.37
N GLU A 239 -5.80 -7.27 20.32
CA GLU A 239 -6.62 -8.06 21.25
C GLU A 239 -6.26 -9.56 21.22
N HIS A 240 -5.79 -10.07 20.07
CA HIS A 240 -5.35 -11.46 19.90
C HIS A 240 -3.82 -11.62 19.97
N GLY A 241 -3.11 -10.63 20.51
CA GLY A 241 -1.67 -10.69 20.77
C GLY A 241 -0.77 -10.64 19.55
N LYS A 242 -1.30 -10.24 18.38
CA LYS A 242 -0.57 -10.19 17.10
C LYS A 242 0.20 -8.88 16.94
N ARG A 243 1.35 -8.95 16.30
CA ARG A 243 2.00 -7.77 15.73
C ARG A 243 1.17 -7.23 14.57
N VAL A 244 1.04 -5.92 14.46
CA VAL A 244 0.21 -5.31 13.41
C VAL A 244 0.87 -4.06 12.83
N GLN A 245 0.77 -3.90 11.51
CA GLN A 245 0.93 -2.64 10.80
C GLN A 245 -0.30 -2.47 9.90
N ALA A 246 -1.09 -1.44 10.15
CA ALA A 246 -2.32 -1.18 9.42
C ALA A 246 -2.27 0.24 8.82
N LEU A 247 -2.03 0.29 7.52
CA LEU A 247 -1.99 1.54 6.76
C LEU A 247 -3.42 1.95 6.43
N GLY A 248 -3.77 3.16 6.86
CA GLY A 248 -5.09 3.76 6.67
C GLY A 248 -5.14 4.68 5.45
N GLY A 249 -6.19 5.49 5.39
CA GLY A 249 -6.43 6.47 4.35
C GLY A 249 -5.51 7.69 4.40
N ALA A 250 -5.73 8.61 3.48
CA ALA A 250 -4.92 9.80 3.32
C ALA A 250 -5.75 11.00 2.84
N LYS A 251 -5.21 12.20 3.06
CA LYS A 251 -5.64 13.46 2.44
C LYS A 251 -4.38 14.26 2.12
N ASN A 252 -3.73 13.91 1.01
CA ASN A 252 -2.42 14.45 0.69
C ASN A 252 -2.53 15.87 0.13
N HIS A 253 -1.71 16.76 0.69
CA HIS A 253 -1.68 18.17 0.33
C HIS A 253 -0.46 18.48 -0.52
N MET A 254 -0.66 19.27 -1.58
CA MET A 254 0.37 19.84 -2.42
C MET A 254 0.41 21.34 -2.18
N LEU A 255 1.42 21.80 -1.45
CA LEU A 255 1.66 23.22 -1.19
C LEU A 255 2.35 23.86 -2.38
N VAL A 256 1.80 24.97 -2.90
CA VAL A 256 2.39 25.73 -4.02
C VAL A 256 2.67 27.16 -3.55
N LEU A 257 3.96 27.54 -3.51
CA LEU A 257 4.40 28.88 -3.13
C LEU A 257 4.42 29.82 -4.32
N PRO A 258 4.42 31.15 -4.08
CA PRO A 258 4.38 32.17 -5.16
C PRO A 258 5.56 32.13 -6.13
N ASP A 259 6.72 31.60 -5.71
CA ASP A 259 7.93 31.47 -6.51
C ASP A 259 7.99 30.16 -7.32
N ALA A 260 7.01 29.28 -7.17
CA ALA A 260 6.95 28.01 -7.89
C ALA A 260 6.79 28.20 -9.41
N ASP A 261 7.22 27.19 -10.15
CA ASP A 261 6.86 27.06 -11.57
C ASP A 261 5.40 26.58 -11.66
N LEU A 262 4.48 27.49 -12.03
CA LEU A 262 3.05 27.18 -12.05
C LEU A 262 2.65 26.25 -13.19
N GLU A 263 3.40 26.22 -14.32
CA GLU A 263 3.17 25.25 -15.38
C GLU A 263 3.49 23.83 -14.88
N LEU A 264 4.69 23.67 -14.32
CA LEU A 264 5.09 22.40 -13.70
C LEU A 264 4.15 22.00 -12.57
N ALA A 265 3.77 22.93 -11.70
CA ALA A 265 2.87 22.64 -10.59
C ALA A 265 1.48 22.17 -11.08
N ALA A 266 0.94 22.77 -12.14
CA ALA A 266 -0.33 22.38 -12.73
C ALA A 266 -0.24 20.98 -13.39
N ASP A 267 0.82 20.68 -14.18
CA ASP A 267 1.06 19.37 -14.76
C ASP A 267 1.12 18.29 -13.67
N GLN A 268 1.89 18.56 -12.63
CA GLN A 268 2.07 17.61 -11.52
C GLN A 268 0.79 17.44 -10.67
N ALA A 269 -0.02 18.48 -10.52
CA ALA A 269 -1.32 18.38 -9.84
C ALA A 269 -2.27 17.46 -10.61
N ILE A 270 -2.36 17.60 -11.94
CA ILE A 270 -3.16 16.72 -12.81
C ILE A 270 -2.72 15.26 -12.69
N ASN A 271 -1.42 15.01 -12.90
CA ASN A 271 -0.86 13.65 -12.87
C ASN A 271 -1.10 12.98 -11.51
N ALA A 272 -0.94 13.74 -10.43
CA ALA A 272 -1.06 13.22 -9.07
C ALA A 272 -2.50 13.09 -8.56
N ALA A 273 -3.42 13.93 -9.04
CA ALA A 273 -4.81 13.90 -8.58
C ALA A 273 -5.67 12.90 -9.37
N TYR A 274 -5.45 12.79 -10.69
CA TYR A 274 -6.37 12.07 -11.56
C TYR A 274 -5.81 10.74 -12.11
N GLY A 275 -4.53 10.48 -11.97
CA GLY A 275 -3.95 9.18 -12.32
C GLY A 275 -4.68 8.04 -11.60
N SER A 276 -4.99 6.94 -12.29
CA SER A 276 -5.82 5.83 -11.79
C SER A 276 -7.18 6.30 -11.23
N ALA A 277 -7.82 7.26 -11.91
CA ALA A 277 -9.07 7.89 -11.49
C ALA A 277 -9.04 8.43 -10.02
N GLY A 278 -7.85 8.82 -9.53
CA GLY A 278 -7.66 9.29 -8.15
C GLY A 278 -7.70 8.19 -7.08
N GLU A 279 -7.78 6.92 -7.45
CA GLU A 279 -7.83 5.77 -6.55
C GLU A 279 -6.44 5.34 -6.06
N ARG A 280 -5.60 6.31 -5.68
CA ARG A 280 -4.25 6.09 -5.14
C ARG A 280 -4.15 6.62 -3.71
N CYS A 281 -3.56 5.84 -2.81
CA CYS A 281 -3.29 6.29 -1.43
C CYS A 281 -2.38 7.53 -1.36
N MET A 282 -1.58 7.77 -2.40
CA MET A 282 -0.68 8.91 -2.51
C MET A 282 -1.19 9.98 -3.48
N ALA A 283 -2.41 9.86 -4.03
CA ALA A 283 -3.00 10.89 -4.87
C ALA A 283 -3.03 12.25 -4.13
N VAL A 284 -2.71 13.33 -4.85
CA VAL A 284 -2.92 14.68 -4.34
C VAL A 284 -4.41 14.96 -4.30
N SER A 285 -4.94 15.12 -3.10
CA SER A 285 -6.37 15.41 -2.87
C SER A 285 -6.65 16.89 -2.72
N VAL A 286 -5.64 17.67 -2.29
CA VAL A 286 -5.77 19.08 -2.00
C VAL A 286 -4.53 19.84 -2.52
N VAL A 287 -4.75 20.88 -3.29
CA VAL A 287 -3.74 21.91 -3.59
C VAL A 287 -3.92 23.08 -2.64
N VAL A 288 -2.86 23.49 -1.97
CA VAL A 288 -2.82 24.69 -1.13
C VAL A 288 -2.06 25.77 -1.88
N ALA A 289 -2.77 26.75 -2.43
CA ALA A 289 -2.19 27.85 -3.18
C ALA A 289 -1.93 29.04 -2.24
N VAL A 290 -0.67 29.51 -2.15
CA VAL A 290 -0.24 30.57 -1.25
C VAL A 290 -0.19 31.91 -1.96
N GLY A 291 -0.72 32.96 -1.34
CA GLY A 291 -0.74 34.32 -1.88
C GLY A 291 -1.65 34.45 -3.10
N ASP A 292 -1.25 35.25 -4.06
CA ASP A 292 -2.08 35.67 -5.20
C ASP A 292 -2.05 34.71 -6.40
N ILE A 293 -1.29 33.60 -6.33
CA ILE A 293 -1.12 32.67 -7.45
C ILE A 293 -2.33 31.80 -7.74
N GLY A 294 -3.27 31.74 -6.81
CA GLY A 294 -4.31 30.72 -6.81
C GLY A 294 -5.22 30.76 -8.03
N ASP A 295 -5.63 31.95 -8.52
CA ASP A 295 -6.51 32.05 -9.70
C ASP A 295 -5.77 31.62 -10.98
N GLU A 296 -4.50 31.99 -11.13
CA GLU A 296 -3.67 31.54 -12.24
C GLU A 296 -3.45 30.04 -12.21
N LEU A 297 -3.10 29.48 -11.05
CA LEU A 297 -2.87 28.04 -10.89
C LEU A 297 -4.12 27.23 -11.18
N VAL A 298 -5.29 27.64 -10.65
CA VAL A 298 -6.58 26.98 -10.91
C VAL A 298 -6.93 27.05 -12.38
N GLY A 299 -6.72 28.18 -13.05
CA GLY A 299 -6.92 28.32 -14.50
C GLY A 299 -6.09 27.32 -15.32
N LYS A 300 -4.79 27.17 -14.97
CA LYS A 300 -3.88 26.22 -15.62
C LYS A 300 -4.28 24.75 -15.36
N ILE A 301 -4.69 24.41 -14.14
CA ILE A 301 -5.20 23.07 -13.81
C ILE A 301 -6.50 22.79 -14.57
N ALA A 302 -7.44 23.74 -14.59
CA ALA A 302 -8.73 23.58 -15.27
C ALA A 302 -8.59 23.37 -16.79
N GLU A 303 -7.66 24.07 -17.42
CA GLU A 303 -7.38 23.89 -18.86
C GLU A 303 -6.92 22.46 -19.15
N ARG A 304 -5.99 21.92 -18.34
CA ARG A 304 -5.48 20.55 -18.50
C ARG A 304 -6.56 19.51 -18.17
N ALA A 305 -7.30 19.72 -17.10
CA ALA A 305 -8.35 18.82 -16.66
C ALA A 305 -9.43 18.59 -17.75
N LYS A 306 -9.82 19.66 -18.44
CA LYS A 306 -10.81 19.59 -19.53
C LYS A 306 -10.34 18.83 -20.77
N ASN A 307 -9.05 18.65 -20.95
CA ASN A 307 -8.44 18.00 -22.09
C ASN A 307 -8.06 16.53 -21.86
N LEU A 308 -8.24 16.01 -20.63
CA LEU A 308 -7.95 14.61 -20.31
C LEU A 308 -8.85 13.66 -21.10
N LYS A 309 -8.24 12.65 -21.69
CA LYS A 309 -8.94 11.59 -22.42
C LYS A 309 -9.34 10.48 -21.47
N ILE A 310 -10.64 10.37 -21.22
CA ILE A 310 -11.21 9.38 -20.32
C ILE A 310 -11.88 8.29 -21.15
N GLY A 311 -11.47 7.04 -20.92
CA GLY A 311 -11.95 5.91 -21.68
C GLY A 311 -11.50 4.57 -21.09
N PRO A 312 -11.78 3.45 -21.79
CA PRO A 312 -11.36 2.11 -21.35
C PRO A 312 -9.86 2.03 -21.13
N GLY A 313 -9.43 1.30 -20.10
CA GLY A 313 -8.02 1.20 -19.72
C GLY A 313 -7.14 0.43 -20.72
N ASP A 314 -7.75 -0.37 -21.58
CA ASP A 314 -7.11 -1.12 -22.67
C ASP A 314 -7.02 -0.31 -23.99
N ASP A 315 -7.68 0.84 -24.08
CA ASP A 315 -7.47 1.78 -25.17
C ASP A 315 -6.19 2.61 -24.94
N PRO A 316 -5.17 2.50 -25.81
CA PRO A 316 -3.92 3.25 -25.65
C PRO A 316 -4.09 4.78 -25.76
N ALA A 317 -5.24 5.27 -26.24
CA ALA A 317 -5.56 6.69 -26.26
C ALA A 317 -6.10 7.22 -24.93
N SER A 318 -6.52 6.34 -24.05
CA SER A 318 -7.05 6.72 -22.72
C SER A 318 -5.93 7.14 -21.78
N GLU A 319 -6.14 8.25 -21.06
CA GLU A 319 -5.24 8.76 -20.02
C GLU A 319 -5.77 8.46 -18.61
N MET A 320 -7.09 8.26 -18.47
CA MET A 320 -7.75 7.89 -17.23
C MET A 320 -8.87 6.86 -17.52
N GLY A 321 -8.90 5.79 -16.73
CA GLY A 321 -9.93 4.75 -16.76
C GLY A 321 -11.14 5.05 -15.86
N PRO A 322 -12.08 4.07 -15.73
CA PRO A 322 -13.21 4.14 -14.80
C PRO A 322 -12.79 3.94 -13.35
N LEU A 323 -13.72 4.13 -12.41
CA LEU A 323 -13.60 3.69 -11.02
C LEU A 323 -13.95 2.20 -10.87
N ILE A 324 -13.53 1.61 -9.75
CA ILE A 324 -13.64 0.15 -9.51
C ILE A 324 -15.08 -0.38 -9.43
N THR A 325 -16.05 0.38 -8.90
CA THR A 325 -17.47 -0.03 -8.79
C THR A 325 -18.42 1.12 -9.05
N ARG A 326 -19.65 0.79 -9.40
CA ARG A 326 -20.74 1.76 -9.59
C ARG A 326 -21.05 2.52 -8.30
N GLU A 327 -21.11 1.81 -7.17
CA GLU A 327 -21.39 2.42 -5.86
C GLU A 327 -20.31 3.43 -5.48
N HIS A 328 -19.05 3.12 -5.78
CA HIS A 328 -17.94 4.03 -5.50
C HIS A 328 -17.99 5.25 -6.42
N ARG A 329 -18.25 5.07 -7.72
CA ARG A 329 -18.46 6.15 -8.67
C ARG A 329 -19.55 7.11 -8.19
N ASP A 330 -20.70 6.58 -7.80
CA ASP A 330 -21.86 7.37 -7.38
C ASP A 330 -21.55 8.13 -6.06
N LYS A 331 -20.83 7.49 -5.13
CA LYS A 331 -20.33 8.13 -3.92
C LYS A 331 -19.39 9.28 -4.24
N VAL A 332 -18.42 9.09 -5.15
CA VAL A 332 -17.47 10.14 -5.55
C VAL A 332 -18.20 11.32 -6.20
N ALA A 333 -19.15 11.05 -7.10
CA ALA A 333 -19.97 12.09 -7.73
C ALA A 333 -20.76 12.92 -6.70
N SER A 334 -21.23 12.30 -5.62
CA SER A 334 -21.98 13.01 -4.57
C SER A 334 -21.11 14.05 -3.82
N TYR A 335 -19.81 13.85 -3.72
CA TYR A 335 -18.91 14.86 -3.12
C TYR A 335 -18.82 16.14 -3.95
N VAL A 336 -18.93 16.06 -5.27
CA VAL A 336 -18.93 17.27 -6.13
C VAL A 336 -20.18 18.11 -5.88
N SER A 337 -21.35 17.48 -5.85
CA SER A 337 -22.62 18.17 -5.56
C SER A 337 -22.64 18.74 -4.14
N SER A 338 -22.25 17.95 -3.15
CA SER A 338 -22.16 18.37 -1.74
C SER A 338 -21.18 19.52 -1.54
N ALA A 339 -20.05 19.54 -2.25
CA ALA A 339 -19.07 20.63 -2.16
C ALA A 339 -19.66 21.97 -2.62
N ALA A 340 -20.44 21.97 -3.72
CA ALA A 340 -21.11 23.18 -4.20
C ALA A 340 -22.12 23.72 -3.16
N GLU A 341 -22.91 22.83 -2.57
CA GLU A 341 -23.87 23.20 -1.50
C GLU A 341 -23.17 23.73 -0.25
N GLN A 342 -21.95 23.24 0.04
CA GLN A 342 -21.13 23.67 1.17
C GLN A 342 -20.27 24.90 0.89
N GLY A 343 -20.40 25.51 -0.29
CA GLY A 343 -19.80 26.81 -0.64
C GLY A 343 -18.48 26.73 -1.42
N ALA A 344 -18.10 25.57 -1.95
CA ALA A 344 -17.00 25.44 -2.87
C ALA A 344 -17.40 25.89 -4.28
N GLU A 345 -16.45 26.42 -5.05
CA GLU A 345 -16.63 26.77 -6.46
C GLU A 345 -16.30 25.54 -7.33
N VAL A 346 -17.28 25.05 -8.10
CA VAL A 346 -17.04 23.94 -9.05
C VAL A 346 -16.52 24.52 -10.35
N VAL A 347 -15.20 24.42 -10.58
CA VAL A 347 -14.51 24.98 -11.75
C VAL A 347 -14.60 24.01 -12.94
N VAL A 348 -14.48 22.73 -12.67
CA VAL A 348 -14.70 21.65 -13.64
C VAL A 348 -15.61 20.63 -12.98
N ASP A 349 -16.72 20.29 -13.66
CA ASP A 349 -17.68 19.29 -13.23
C ASP A 349 -17.60 18.06 -14.14
N GLY A 350 -17.11 16.96 -13.58
CA GLY A 350 -17.00 15.66 -14.28
C GLY A 350 -18.20 14.74 -14.13
N THR A 351 -19.22 15.13 -13.37
CA THR A 351 -20.35 14.23 -13.02
C THR A 351 -21.22 13.85 -14.22
N GLY A 352 -21.22 14.67 -15.26
CA GLY A 352 -22.00 14.44 -16.49
C GLY A 352 -21.30 13.64 -17.60
N LEU A 353 -20.13 13.06 -17.32
CA LEU A 353 -19.38 12.32 -18.35
C LEU A 353 -20.14 11.08 -18.79
N SER A 354 -20.25 10.89 -20.12
CA SER A 354 -20.64 9.64 -20.76
C SER A 354 -19.55 9.23 -21.76
N VAL A 355 -19.15 7.97 -21.75
CA VAL A 355 -18.17 7.41 -22.67
C VAL A 355 -18.94 6.59 -23.72
N GLU A 356 -18.85 6.99 -24.99
CA GLU A 356 -19.57 6.36 -26.10
C GLU A 356 -19.21 4.87 -26.22
N GLY A 357 -20.24 4.01 -26.29
CA GLY A 357 -20.10 2.55 -26.32
C GLY A 357 -19.78 1.90 -24.97
N HIS A 358 -19.71 2.69 -23.90
CA HIS A 358 -19.40 2.25 -22.55
C HIS A 358 -20.32 2.89 -21.49
N GLU A 359 -21.59 3.12 -21.85
CA GLU A 359 -22.57 3.84 -21.03
C GLU A 359 -22.86 3.16 -19.68
N ASP A 360 -22.70 1.84 -19.62
CA ASP A 360 -22.83 1.04 -18.39
C ASP A 360 -21.55 0.99 -17.55
N GLY A 361 -20.42 1.45 -18.08
CA GLY A 361 -19.15 1.54 -17.39
C GLY A 361 -19.18 2.47 -16.17
N PHE A 362 -18.23 2.31 -15.28
CA PHE A 362 -18.18 3.08 -14.03
C PHE A 362 -17.35 4.36 -14.19
N PHE A 363 -17.44 4.99 -15.36
CA PHE A 363 -16.71 6.22 -15.65
C PHE A 363 -17.25 7.41 -14.88
N LEU A 364 -16.33 8.28 -14.46
CA LEU A 364 -16.60 9.59 -13.91
C LEU A 364 -15.56 10.56 -14.46
N GLY A 365 -15.98 11.71 -14.87
CA GLY A 365 -15.07 12.77 -15.32
C GLY A 365 -14.29 13.38 -14.17
N VAL A 366 -13.23 14.09 -14.51
CA VAL A 366 -12.43 14.80 -13.51
C VAL A 366 -13.17 16.05 -13.02
N SER A 367 -13.11 16.30 -11.72
CA SER A 367 -13.69 17.49 -11.10
C SER A 367 -12.63 18.31 -10.39
N LEU A 368 -12.71 19.63 -10.57
CA LEU A 368 -11.87 20.61 -9.89
C LEU A 368 -12.73 21.56 -9.06
N LEU A 369 -12.49 21.57 -7.76
CA LEU A 369 -13.17 22.40 -6.80
C LEU A 369 -12.21 23.49 -6.31
N ASP A 370 -12.62 24.77 -6.36
CA ASP A 370 -11.82 25.88 -5.85
C ASP A 370 -12.47 26.50 -4.61
N ARG A 371 -11.68 27.24 -3.83
CA ARG A 371 -12.10 27.93 -2.61
C ARG A 371 -12.88 27.03 -1.65
N VAL A 372 -12.45 25.74 -1.57
CA VAL A 372 -13.13 24.73 -0.78
C VAL A 372 -13.05 25.09 0.70
N PRO A 373 -14.19 25.25 1.40
CA PRO A 373 -14.17 25.48 2.83
C PRO A 373 -13.52 24.32 3.59
N LEU A 374 -12.73 24.62 4.61
CA LEU A 374 -12.05 23.59 5.42
C LEU A 374 -13.02 22.68 6.18
N THR A 375 -14.29 23.10 6.32
CA THR A 375 -15.37 22.34 6.94
C THR A 375 -16.14 21.46 5.95
N ALA A 376 -15.91 21.63 4.64
CA ALA A 376 -16.60 20.85 3.62
C ALA A 376 -16.16 19.38 3.61
N ASP A 377 -17.10 18.48 3.35
CA ASP A 377 -16.84 17.04 3.27
C ASP A 377 -15.76 16.73 2.24
N ALA A 378 -15.76 17.46 1.11
CA ALA A 378 -14.75 17.33 0.07
C ALA A 378 -13.31 17.65 0.55
N TYR A 379 -13.15 18.45 1.61
CA TYR A 379 -11.85 18.69 2.27
C TYR A 379 -11.60 17.68 3.40
N GLN A 380 -12.60 17.36 4.20
CA GLN A 380 -12.45 16.56 5.42
C GLN A 380 -12.29 15.08 5.17
N ASP A 381 -12.92 14.54 4.10
CA ASP A 381 -12.95 13.12 3.82
C ASP A 381 -11.96 12.71 2.72
N GLU A 382 -11.49 11.47 2.78
CA GLU A 382 -10.80 10.81 1.67
C GLU A 382 -11.83 10.40 0.61
N ILE A 383 -11.85 11.13 -0.52
CA ILE A 383 -12.82 10.88 -1.61
C ILE A 383 -12.47 9.61 -2.38
N PHE A 384 -11.18 9.42 -2.65
CA PHE A 384 -10.63 8.28 -3.41
C PHE A 384 -11.19 8.18 -4.83
N GLY A 385 -11.21 9.32 -5.52
CA GLY A 385 -11.79 9.47 -6.85
C GLY A 385 -11.23 10.72 -7.56
N PRO A 386 -11.62 11.00 -8.82
CA PRO A 386 -11.04 12.05 -9.64
C PRO A 386 -11.58 13.45 -9.28
N VAL A 387 -11.40 13.84 -8.02
CA VAL A 387 -11.82 15.14 -7.47
C VAL A 387 -10.65 15.80 -6.79
N LEU A 388 -10.22 16.96 -7.32
CA LEU A 388 -9.16 17.79 -6.74
C LEU A 388 -9.76 19.02 -6.08
N ALA A 389 -9.45 19.22 -4.80
CA ALA A 389 -9.82 20.42 -4.05
C ALA A 389 -8.67 21.43 -4.04
N VAL A 390 -9.00 22.72 -4.19
CA VAL A 390 -8.04 23.81 -4.02
C VAL A 390 -8.48 24.66 -2.84
N VAL A 391 -7.56 24.89 -1.93
CA VAL A 391 -7.72 25.81 -0.80
C VAL A 391 -6.71 26.94 -0.89
N ARG A 392 -7.03 28.08 -0.31
CA ARG A 392 -6.22 29.29 -0.38
C ARG A 392 -5.60 29.59 0.99
N ALA A 393 -4.33 29.96 1.00
CA ALA A 393 -3.64 30.45 2.18
C ALA A 393 -2.93 31.77 1.84
N GLN A 394 -2.85 32.70 2.77
CA GLN A 394 -2.18 33.97 2.53
C GLN A 394 -0.66 33.87 2.70
N THR A 395 -0.21 33.02 3.62
CA THR A 395 1.20 32.87 3.96
C THR A 395 1.61 31.41 4.06
N TYR A 396 2.92 31.16 4.04
CA TYR A 396 3.48 29.85 4.30
C TYR A 396 3.07 29.31 5.68
N GLU A 397 3.06 30.18 6.70
CA GLU A 397 2.72 29.82 8.07
C GLU A 397 1.26 29.35 8.20
N GLU A 398 0.33 30.00 7.51
CA GLU A 398 -1.06 29.58 7.44
C GLU A 398 -1.19 28.23 6.73
N ALA A 399 -0.52 28.07 5.60
CA ALA A 399 -0.54 26.82 4.83
C ALA A 399 0.01 25.64 5.62
N ILE A 400 1.13 25.79 6.34
CA ILE A 400 1.70 24.69 7.15
C ILE A 400 0.81 24.36 8.34
N GLN A 401 0.15 25.33 8.96
CA GLN A 401 -0.83 25.09 10.01
C GLN A 401 -2.02 24.28 9.51
N LEU A 402 -2.56 24.64 8.33
CA LEU A 402 -3.65 23.93 7.67
C LEU A 402 -3.27 22.48 7.40
N ILE A 403 -2.13 22.22 6.77
CA ILE A 403 -1.64 20.86 6.48
C ILE A 403 -1.44 20.07 7.77
N ASN A 404 -0.84 20.68 8.77
CA ASN A 404 -0.58 20.02 10.05
C ASN A 404 -1.83 19.75 10.89
N ALA A 405 -2.92 20.49 10.68
CA ALA A 405 -4.20 20.28 11.34
C ALA A 405 -4.96 19.06 10.78
N SER A 406 -4.63 18.61 9.57
CA SER A 406 -5.24 17.39 9.01
C SER A 406 -5.04 16.19 9.94
N ARG A 407 -6.08 15.36 10.08
CA ARG A 407 -6.00 14.11 10.85
C ARG A 407 -5.12 13.06 10.19
N TRP A 408 -4.90 13.16 8.88
CA TRP A 408 -4.00 12.27 8.15
C TRP A 408 -2.60 12.87 8.00
N GLY A 409 -1.62 12.00 7.81
CA GLY A 409 -0.23 12.39 7.61
C GLY A 409 0.50 11.37 6.74
N ASN A 410 -0.12 10.90 5.65
CA ASN A 410 0.50 9.92 4.76
C ASN A 410 1.61 10.58 3.94
N GLY A 411 1.25 11.46 3.01
CA GLY A 411 2.18 12.18 2.18
C GLY A 411 1.81 13.64 1.99
N THR A 412 2.81 14.45 1.61
CA THR A 412 2.62 15.85 1.25
C THR A 412 3.76 16.31 0.34
N ALA A 413 3.53 17.38 -0.41
CA ALA A 413 4.57 17.95 -1.26
C ALA A 413 4.58 19.48 -1.16
N ILE A 414 5.75 20.08 -1.42
CA ILE A 414 5.92 21.51 -1.62
C ILE A 414 6.49 21.79 -3.01
N PHE A 415 5.94 22.80 -3.70
CA PHE A 415 6.44 23.32 -4.96
C PHE A 415 6.97 24.74 -4.73
N THR A 416 8.26 24.92 -4.92
CA THR A 416 8.99 26.18 -4.67
C THR A 416 10.37 26.12 -5.34
N ARG A 417 10.93 27.29 -5.62
CA ARG A 417 12.34 27.48 -6.01
C ARG A 417 13.20 27.94 -4.82
N ASP A 418 12.59 28.26 -3.67
CA ASP A 418 13.28 28.67 -2.45
C ASP A 418 13.73 27.45 -1.64
N GLY A 419 15.04 27.21 -1.61
CA GLY A 419 15.65 26.13 -0.82
C GLY A 419 15.44 26.27 0.68
N GLY A 420 15.30 27.52 1.20
CA GLY A 420 15.01 27.78 2.60
C GLY A 420 13.59 27.34 2.99
N ALA A 421 12.60 27.72 2.19
CA ALA A 421 11.21 27.29 2.37
C ALA A 421 11.07 25.77 2.26
N ALA A 422 11.72 25.14 1.25
CA ALA A 422 11.73 23.71 1.08
C ALA A 422 12.34 22.99 2.30
N ARG A 423 13.45 23.51 2.86
CA ARG A 423 14.08 22.95 4.06
C ARG A 423 13.21 23.08 5.30
N ARG A 424 12.57 24.24 5.49
CA ARG A 424 11.62 24.46 6.58
C ARG A 424 10.47 23.47 6.51
N PHE A 425 9.86 23.32 5.32
CA PHE A 425 8.74 22.42 5.10
C PHE A 425 9.05 20.98 5.51
N GLN A 426 10.22 20.45 5.11
CA GLN A 426 10.66 19.10 5.49
C GLN A 426 10.73 18.90 7.00
N LEU A 427 11.03 19.93 7.78
CA LEU A 427 11.18 19.85 9.23
C LEU A 427 9.88 20.12 9.99
N GLU A 428 8.99 20.97 9.43
CA GLU A 428 7.80 21.48 10.12
C GLU A 428 6.54 20.67 9.82
N VAL A 429 6.48 20.00 8.65
CA VAL A 429 5.27 19.26 8.25
C VAL A 429 5.15 17.92 8.98
N LYS A 430 3.92 17.60 9.38
CA LYS A 430 3.59 16.36 10.13
C LYS A 430 3.02 15.28 9.20
N ALA A 431 3.89 14.75 8.33
CA ALA A 431 3.58 13.66 7.42
C ALA A 431 4.75 12.67 7.34
N GLY A 432 4.46 11.42 7.02
CA GLY A 432 5.48 10.37 6.93
C GLY A 432 6.35 10.46 5.69
N MET A 433 5.80 10.98 4.58
CA MET A 433 6.50 11.11 3.30
C MET A 433 6.37 12.54 2.77
N VAL A 434 7.50 13.14 2.40
CA VAL A 434 7.57 14.55 2.00
C VAL A 434 8.27 14.69 0.65
N GLY A 435 7.61 15.35 -0.31
CA GLY A 435 8.17 15.68 -1.62
C GLY A 435 8.56 17.14 -1.72
N VAL A 436 9.67 17.42 -2.40
CA VAL A 436 10.06 18.77 -2.83
C VAL A 436 10.06 18.77 -4.34
N ASN A 437 9.12 19.50 -4.95
CA ASN A 437 8.85 19.48 -6.39
C ASN A 437 8.56 18.08 -6.97
N VAL A 438 8.11 17.16 -6.09
CA VAL A 438 7.65 15.80 -6.43
C VAL A 438 6.30 15.61 -5.75
N PRO A 439 5.18 15.49 -6.49
CA PRO A 439 3.83 15.49 -5.91
C PRO A 439 3.49 14.20 -5.17
N ILE A 440 4.04 13.07 -5.61
CA ILE A 440 3.82 11.73 -5.04
C ILE A 440 5.16 11.17 -4.55
N PRO A 441 5.57 11.46 -3.29
CA PRO A 441 6.87 11.07 -2.76
C PRO A 441 6.90 9.61 -2.28
N VAL A 442 6.48 8.65 -3.12
CA VAL A 442 6.59 7.22 -2.79
C VAL A 442 8.06 6.82 -2.78
N PRO A 443 8.59 6.31 -1.65
CA PRO A 443 9.98 5.95 -1.55
C PRO A 443 10.30 4.70 -2.39
N VAL A 444 11.56 4.58 -2.80
CA VAL A 444 12.10 3.36 -3.40
C VAL A 444 12.18 2.24 -2.38
N GLY A 445 12.25 0.98 -2.82
CA GLY A 445 12.07 -0.21 -1.99
C GLY A 445 12.93 -0.32 -0.71
N TYR A 446 14.09 0.33 -0.64
CA TYR A 446 14.96 0.32 0.54
C TYR A 446 14.70 1.46 1.55
N HIS A 447 13.71 2.33 1.29
CA HIS A 447 13.16 3.30 2.24
C HIS A 447 11.72 2.94 2.57
N SER A 448 11.37 2.89 3.85
CA SER A 448 10.06 2.43 4.28
C SER A 448 8.93 3.40 3.91
N PHE A 449 7.82 2.85 3.40
CA PHE A 449 6.60 3.58 3.07
C PHE A 449 5.65 3.56 4.27
N GLY A 450 5.19 4.72 4.70
CA GLY A 450 4.18 4.81 5.74
C GLY A 450 3.89 6.23 6.16
N GLY A 451 2.68 6.42 6.69
CA GLY A 451 2.18 7.69 7.17
C GLY A 451 2.35 7.87 8.68
N TRP A 452 1.93 9.05 9.13
CA TRP A 452 1.75 9.40 10.54
C TRP A 452 0.27 9.56 10.84
N LYS A 453 -0.08 9.80 12.09
CA LYS A 453 -1.45 10.08 12.56
C LYS A 453 -2.42 8.96 12.14
N ASP A 454 -3.63 9.30 11.63
CA ASP A 454 -4.65 8.34 11.20
C ASP A 454 -4.33 7.61 9.87
N SER A 455 -3.14 7.85 9.29
CA SER A 455 -2.68 7.12 8.11
C SER A 455 -1.88 5.86 8.43
N LEU A 456 -1.52 5.61 9.70
CA LEU A 456 -0.86 4.39 10.14
C LEU A 456 -1.26 4.04 11.57
N PHE A 457 -1.62 2.78 11.78
CA PHE A 457 -1.85 2.17 13.10
C PHE A 457 -0.85 1.02 13.30
N GLY A 458 0.08 1.22 14.22
CA GLY A 458 1.27 0.41 14.45
C GLY A 458 2.52 1.29 14.39
N ASP A 459 3.68 0.73 14.78
CA ASP A 459 4.91 1.50 14.94
C ASP A 459 5.85 1.38 13.74
N LEU A 460 5.70 0.35 12.90
CA LEU A 460 6.58 0.05 11.78
C LEU A 460 5.88 0.31 10.45
N HIS A 461 6.60 0.96 9.55
CA HIS A 461 6.19 1.19 8.16
C HIS A 461 6.30 -0.08 7.32
N ILE A 462 5.67 -0.10 6.15
CA ILE A 462 5.74 -1.23 5.24
C ILE A 462 7.04 -1.19 4.42
N TYR A 463 7.59 -2.35 4.09
CA TYR A 463 8.85 -2.62 3.42
C TYR A 463 10.08 -1.84 3.95
N GLY A 464 11.21 -1.88 3.23
CA GLY A 464 12.47 -1.32 3.71
C GLY A 464 12.94 -1.95 5.03
N ASN A 465 13.68 -1.19 5.81
CA ASN A 465 14.18 -1.66 7.11
C ASN A 465 13.06 -1.93 8.12
N ASP A 466 11.99 -1.12 8.12
CA ASP A 466 10.84 -1.32 8.99
C ASP A 466 10.09 -2.60 8.66
N GLY A 467 9.93 -2.91 7.36
CA GLY A 467 9.32 -4.16 6.93
C GLY A 467 10.12 -5.40 7.38
N ILE A 468 11.46 -5.34 7.31
CA ILE A 468 12.32 -6.40 7.83
C ILE A 468 12.16 -6.52 9.35
N ALA A 469 12.15 -5.39 10.05
CA ALA A 469 11.91 -5.36 11.49
C ALA A 469 10.52 -5.90 11.85
N PHE A 470 9.50 -5.60 11.03
CA PHE A 470 8.13 -6.08 11.21
C PHE A 470 8.03 -7.60 11.10
N TYR A 471 8.67 -8.21 10.10
CA TYR A 471 8.61 -9.66 9.85
C TYR A 471 9.64 -10.48 10.63
N THR A 472 10.41 -9.87 11.52
CA THR A 472 11.42 -10.56 12.31
C THR A 472 11.42 -10.12 13.76
N GLN A 473 11.99 -10.94 14.64
CA GLN A 473 12.25 -10.58 16.04
C GLN A 473 13.73 -10.71 16.37
N GLY A 474 14.22 -9.77 17.18
CA GLY A 474 15.59 -9.75 17.64
C GLY A 474 15.80 -10.74 18.76
N LYS A 475 16.96 -11.40 18.77
CA LYS A 475 17.43 -12.25 19.86
C LYS A 475 18.86 -11.86 20.21
N VAL A 476 19.13 -11.65 21.48
CA VAL A 476 20.49 -11.40 22.00
C VAL A 476 21.04 -12.69 22.59
N ILE A 477 22.26 -13.04 22.20
CA ILE A 477 22.97 -14.24 22.64
C ILE A 477 24.24 -13.77 23.38
N THR A 478 24.32 -14.06 24.67
CA THR A 478 25.51 -13.81 25.47
C THR A 478 26.24 -15.13 25.66
N THR A 479 27.51 -15.18 25.22
CA THR A 479 28.33 -16.39 25.30
C THR A 479 29.55 -16.13 26.16
N ARG A 480 29.77 -16.99 27.14
CA ARG A 480 30.99 -16.99 27.94
C ARG A 480 31.90 -18.13 27.51
N TRP A 481 33.18 -17.85 27.39
CA TRP A 481 34.24 -18.80 27.06
C TRP A 481 35.09 -19.05 28.34
N PRO A 482 34.61 -19.94 29.24
CA PRO A 482 35.27 -20.11 30.53
C PRO A 482 36.66 -20.77 30.40
N ASP A 483 37.60 -20.33 31.21
CA ASP A 483 38.83 -21.06 31.44
C ASP A 483 38.61 -22.11 32.55
N PRO A 484 39.25 -23.31 32.49
CA PRO A 484 39.16 -24.31 33.56
C PRO A 484 39.52 -23.77 34.97
N SER A 485 40.31 -22.69 35.04
CA SER A 485 40.66 -22.01 36.26
C SER A 485 39.58 -21.06 36.83
N ASP A 486 38.51 -20.78 36.08
CA ASP A 486 37.42 -19.87 36.48
C ASP A 486 36.45 -20.53 37.51
N GLY A 487 36.91 -21.42 38.37
CA GLY A 487 36.07 -22.08 39.36
C GLY A 487 35.69 -21.18 40.52
N GLY A 488 34.47 -21.35 41.05
CA GLY A 488 33.95 -20.66 42.24
C GLY A 488 32.50 -20.26 42.13
N ILE A 489 31.77 -20.26 43.23
CA ILE A 489 30.40 -19.76 43.30
C ILE A 489 30.45 -18.25 43.57
N ASN A 490 29.92 -17.48 42.67
CA ASN A 490 29.68 -16.04 42.86
C ASN A 490 28.19 -15.73 42.68
N LEU A 491 27.51 -15.37 43.78
CA LEU A 491 26.10 -15.00 43.82
C LEU A 491 25.88 -13.49 43.61
N GLY A 492 26.95 -12.73 43.39
CA GLY A 492 26.87 -11.30 43.13
C GLY A 492 26.31 -11.05 41.69
N PHE A 493 25.78 -9.85 41.51
CA PHE A 493 25.38 -9.41 40.17
C PHE A 493 26.63 -9.32 39.28
N PRO A 494 26.55 -9.80 37.99
CA PRO A 494 27.69 -9.70 37.08
C PRO A 494 28.16 -8.26 36.93
N SER A 495 29.46 -8.01 37.13
CA SER A 495 30.09 -6.71 36.93
C SER A 495 30.98 -6.77 35.67
N ASN A 496 31.10 -5.64 34.98
CA ASN A 496 31.95 -5.51 33.80
C ASN A 496 33.42 -5.19 34.12
N SER A 497 33.86 -5.51 35.36
CA SER A 497 35.25 -5.29 35.83
C SER A 497 36.16 -6.46 35.49
#